data_bd16cda0d74f084a0e070714184812c1
#
_entry.id   bd16cda0d74f084a0e070714184812c1
#
_cell.length_a   1.000
_cell.length_b   1.000
_cell.length_c   1.000
_cell.angle_alpha   90.00
_cell.angle_beta   90.00
_cell.angle_gamma   90.00
#
_symmetry.space_group_name_H-M   'P 1'
#
loop_
_entity.id
_entity.type
_entity.pdbx_description
1 polymer ?
#
loop_
_entity_poly.entity_id
_entity_poly.type
_entity_poly.pdbx_seq_one_letter_code
_entity_poly.pdbx_strand_id
1 'polypeptide(L)'
;MDTIYSLFQKVVKEHENAPAIIENDRTMTFGELSNMVDMITCSFPQEVHSIGIVMRHRTEMIASILAVLKCGGRYVPAEPDFPTGRIHDMMTEAQVDFVLTEHAFAPKLSSFPIRYTDCEICGVETPSWKRNAIEDPERPAYVLYLSLIHISE
;
A
#
# COMPACT_ATOMS: atom_id res chain seq x y z
N MET A 1 -3.72 -22.94 -2.03
CA MET A 1 -3.95 -22.03 -0.88
C MET A 1 -4.08 -20.60 -1.36
N ASP A 2 -5.04 -19.87 -0.82
CA ASP A 2 -5.29 -18.50 -1.25
C ASP A 2 -4.38 -17.50 -0.56
N THR A 3 -3.96 -16.48 -1.31
CA THR A 3 -3.32 -15.31 -0.73
C THR A 3 -4.40 -14.29 -0.31
N ILE A 4 -3.98 -13.29 0.45
CA ILE A 4 -4.89 -12.18 0.80
C ILE A 4 -5.43 -11.53 -0.47
N TYR A 5 -4.57 -11.29 -1.45
CA TYR A 5 -4.99 -10.64 -2.68
C TYR A 5 -5.92 -11.54 -3.52
N SER A 6 -5.69 -12.84 -3.57
CA SER A 6 -6.57 -13.75 -4.31
C SER A 6 -7.96 -13.81 -3.70
N LEU A 7 -8.06 -13.74 -2.37
CA LEU A 7 -9.35 -13.65 -1.69
C LEU A 7 -10.06 -12.35 -2.05
N PHE A 8 -9.32 -11.25 -2.10
CA PHE A 8 -9.86 -9.96 -2.52
C PHE A 8 -10.42 -10.05 -3.95
N GLN A 9 -9.68 -10.66 -4.86
CA GLN A 9 -10.12 -10.82 -6.25
C GLN A 9 -11.42 -11.61 -6.36
N LYS A 10 -11.58 -12.64 -5.55
CA LYS A 10 -12.81 -13.42 -5.53
C LYS A 10 -14.00 -12.56 -5.12
N VAL A 11 -13.82 -11.75 -4.09
CA VAL A 11 -14.88 -10.85 -3.63
C VAL A 11 -15.21 -9.81 -4.70
N VAL A 12 -14.21 -9.27 -5.38
CA VAL A 12 -14.43 -8.31 -6.47
C VAL A 12 -15.29 -8.93 -7.56
N LYS A 13 -15.02 -10.17 -7.95
CA LYS A 13 -15.81 -10.86 -8.98
C LYS A 13 -17.26 -11.06 -8.57
N GLU A 14 -17.48 -11.42 -7.31
CA GLU A 14 -18.82 -11.76 -6.83
C GLU A 14 -19.63 -10.54 -6.40
N HIS A 15 -18.95 -9.48 -5.95
CA HIS A 15 -19.60 -8.32 -5.32
C HIS A 15 -19.02 -7.00 -5.83
N GLU A 16 -18.79 -6.90 -7.12
CA GLU A 16 -18.17 -5.73 -7.75
C GLU A 16 -18.79 -4.41 -7.34
N ASN A 17 -20.10 -4.37 -7.26
CA ASN A 17 -20.85 -3.14 -6.97
C ASN A 17 -21.17 -2.96 -5.49
N ALA A 18 -20.77 -3.88 -4.64
CA ALA A 18 -20.99 -3.76 -3.19
C ALA A 18 -19.99 -2.80 -2.58
N PRO A 19 -20.37 -2.09 -1.50
CA PRO A 19 -19.43 -1.22 -0.80
C PRO A 19 -18.29 -2.02 -0.17
N ALA A 20 -17.06 -1.61 -0.43
CA ALA A 20 -15.88 -2.20 0.17
C ALA A 20 -15.37 -1.33 1.32
N ILE A 21 -15.38 0.00 1.13
CA ILE A 21 -14.88 0.96 2.10
C ILE A 21 -15.88 2.09 2.21
N ILE A 22 -16.24 2.43 3.44
CA ILE A 22 -17.15 3.54 3.73
C ILE A 22 -16.39 4.53 4.60
N GLU A 23 -16.16 5.72 4.06
CA GLU A 23 -15.59 6.86 4.80
C GLU A 23 -16.66 7.92 4.96
N ASN A 24 -16.41 8.90 5.82
CA ASN A 24 -17.39 9.96 6.07
C ASN A 24 -17.75 10.74 4.80
N ASP A 25 -16.80 10.92 3.91
CA ASP A 25 -16.93 11.75 2.71
C ASP A 25 -17.03 10.96 1.41
N ARG A 26 -16.89 9.64 1.45
CA ARG A 26 -16.99 8.82 0.24
C ARG A 26 -17.23 7.35 0.56
N THR A 27 -17.84 6.68 -0.41
CA THR A 27 -17.98 5.21 -0.38
C THR A 27 -17.32 4.66 -1.64
N MET A 28 -16.57 3.59 -1.50
CA MET A 28 -15.91 2.95 -2.62
C MET A 28 -16.37 1.50 -2.73
N THR A 29 -16.77 1.10 -3.94
CA THR A 29 -17.15 -0.29 -4.20
C THR A 29 -15.92 -1.17 -4.36
N PHE A 30 -16.11 -2.48 -4.32
CA PHE A 30 -15.02 -3.43 -4.56
C PHE A 30 -14.41 -3.24 -5.95
N GLY A 31 -15.23 -3.00 -6.96
CA GLY A 31 -14.73 -2.74 -8.31
C GLY A 31 -13.89 -1.47 -8.40
N GLU A 32 -14.35 -0.40 -7.76
CA GLU A 32 -13.61 0.85 -7.72
C GLU A 32 -12.29 0.70 -6.97
N LEU A 33 -12.30 -0.03 -5.85
CA LEU A 33 -11.08 -0.31 -5.10
C LEU A 33 -10.10 -1.12 -5.93
N SER A 34 -10.57 -2.13 -6.65
CA SER A 34 -9.74 -2.92 -7.54
C SER A 34 -9.06 -2.05 -8.61
N ASN A 35 -9.80 -1.10 -9.18
CA ASN A 35 -9.25 -0.17 -10.17
C ASN A 35 -8.16 0.73 -9.55
N MET A 36 -8.38 1.21 -8.34
CA MET A 36 -7.38 2.03 -7.65
C MET A 36 -6.11 1.21 -7.39
N VAL A 37 -6.25 -0.05 -6.99
CA VAL A 37 -5.12 -0.95 -6.79
C VAL A 37 -4.33 -1.10 -8.09
N ASP A 38 -5.01 -1.34 -9.21
CA ASP A 38 -4.35 -1.48 -10.51
C ASP A 38 -3.58 -0.21 -10.89
N MET A 39 -4.17 0.95 -10.65
CA MET A 39 -3.51 2.23 -10.94
C MET A 39 -2.25 2.44 -10.11
N ILE A 40 -2.31 2.10 -8.82
CA ILE A 40 -1.16 2.22 -7.94
C ILE A 40 -0.03 1.31 -8.41
N THR A 41 -0.35 0.06 -8.78
CA THR A 41 0.68 -0.89 -9.23
C THR A 41 1.37 -0.45 -10.52
N CYS A 42 0.72 0.38 -11.33
CA CYS A 42 1.33 0.88 -12.56
C CYS A 42 2.54 1.79 -12.31
N SER A 43 2.62 2.39 -11.13
CA SER A 43 3.76 3.22 -10.76
C SER A 43 4.94 2.40 -10.21
N PHE A 44 4.75 1.10 -9.99
CA PHE A 44 5.77 0.26 -9.37
C PHE A 44 6.79 -0.23 -10.41
N PRO A 45 8.04 -0.47 -9.99
CA PRO A 45 9.00 -1.15 -10.84
C PRO A 45 8.56 -2.60 -11.08
N GLN A 46 9.21 -3.26 -12.03
CA GLN A 46 8.84 -4.63 -12.41
C GLN A 46 8.95 -5.59 -11.24
N GLU A 47 10.01 -5.48 -10.44
CA GLU A 47 10.18 -6.29 -9.24
C GLU A 47 10.05 -5.41 -8.01
N VAL A 48 9.30 -5.87 -7.03
CA VAL A 48 9.14 -5.19 -5.75
C VAL A 48 9.37 -6.18 -4.63
N HIS A 49 10.01 -5.74 -3.56
CA HIS A 49 10.30 -6.57 -2.39
C HIS A 49 9.68 -6.00 -1.13
N SER A 50 10.14 -4.83 -0.69
CA SER A 50 9.62 -4.15 0.48
C SER A 50 9.23 -2.74 0.10
N ILE A 51 8.02 -2.35 0.47
CA ILE A 51 7.49 -1.01 0.14
C ILE A 51 7.02 -0.37 1.44
N GLY A 52 7.57 0.80 1.75
CA GLY A 52 7.14 1.58 2.90
C GLY A 52 5.77 2.21 2.62
N ILE A 53 4.96 2.33 3.66
CA ILE A 53 3.68 3.01 3.56
C ILE A 53 3.60 4.04 4.69
N VAL A 54 3.56 5.32 4.32
CA VAL A 54 3.46 6.43 5.26
C VAL A 54 2.33 7.34 4.78
N MET A 55 1.15 7.14 5.31
CA MET A 55 -0.02 7.91 4.90
C MET A 55 -1.14 7.80 5.94
N ARG A 56 -2.15 8.64 5.79
CA ARG A 56 -3.30 8.60 6.68
C ARG A 56 -4.09 7.30 6.47
N HIS A 57 -4.83 6.91 7.51
CA HIS A 57 -5.65 5.70 7.47
C HIS A 57 -6.93 5.95 6.69
N ARG A 58 -6.82 6.00 5.37
CA ARG A 58 -7.93 6.21 4.45
C ARG A 58 -7.93 5.15 3.37
N THR A 59 -8.82 5.30 2.41
CA THR A 59 -8.97 4.36 1.29
C THR A 59 -7.65 4.10 0.56
N GLU A 60 -6.86 5.16 0.34
CA GLU A 60 -5.58 5.04 -0.35
C GLU A 60 -4.61 4.11 0.36
N MET A 61 -4.65 4.08 1.69
CA MET A 61 -3.79 3.17 2.44
C MET A 61 -4.19 1.71 2.21
N ILE A 62 -5.49 1.43 2.23
CA ILE A 62 -5.99 0.07 1.98
C ILE A 62 -5.65 -0.36 0.56
N ALA A 63 -5.86 0.53 -0.42
CA ALA A 63 -5.51 0.25 -1.80
C ALA A 63 -4.02 0.02 -1.97
N SER A 64 -3.19 0.78 -1.25
CA SER A 64 -1.73 0.63 -1.29
C SER A 64 -1.28 -0.72 -0.73
N ILE A 65 -1.87 -1.14 0.38
CA ILE A 65 -1.57 -2.46 0.97
C ILE A 65 -1.91 -3.57 -0.04
N LEU A 66 -3.09 -3.50 -0.65
CA LEU A 66 -3.51 -4.48 -1.64
C LEU A 66 -2.60 -4.46 -2.87
N ALA A 67 -2.16 -3.28 -3.29
CA ALA A 67 -1.26 -3.14 -4.43
C ALA A 67 0.09 -3.82 -4.16
N VAL A 68 0.65 -3.62 -2.97
CA VAL A 68 1.89 -4.27 -2.59
C VAL A 68 1.74 -5.79 -2.57
N LEU A 69 0.65 -6.29 -1.99
CA LEU A 69 0.40 -7.72 -1.93
C LEU A 69 0.18 -8.32 -3.31
N LYS A 70 -0.50 -7.60 -4.20
CA LYS A 70 -0.67 -8.04 -5.59
C LYS A 70 0.66 -8.29 -6.26
N CYS A 71 1.65 -7.45 -6.00
CA CYS A 71 2.97 -7.53 -6.62
C CYS A 71 3.90 -8.51 -5.92
N GLY A 72 3.43 -9.22 -4.91
CA GLY A 72 4.24 -10.17 -4.16
C GLY A 72 5.22 -9.54 -3.20
N GLY A 73 5.10 -8.24 -2.96
CA GLY A 73 5.92 -7.51 -2.01
C GLY A 73 5.38 -7.61 -0.59
N ARG A 74 6.14 -7.04 0.33
CA ARG A 74 5.70 -6.87 1.72
C ARG A 74 5.63 -5.37 2.01
N TYR A 75 4.64 -4.94 2.78
CA TYR A 75 4.52 -3.54 3.13
C TYR A 75 5.08 -3.29 4.52
N VAL A 76 5.64 -2.08 4.69
CA VAL A 76 6.26 -1.64 5.94
C VAL A 76 5.54 -0.36 6.36
N PRO A 77 4.52 -0.45 7.23
CA PRO A 77 3.75 0.72 7.60
C PRO A 77 4.44 1.53 8.70
N ALA A 78 4.35 2.85 8.60
CA ALA A 78 4.77 3.75 9.65
C ALA A 78 3.75 4.88 9.77
N GLU A 79 3.44 5.28 10.99
CA GLU A 79 2.54 6.39 11.24
C GLU A 79 3.18 7.71 10.80
N PRO A 80 2.46 8.57 10.08
CA PRO A 80 3.02 9.84 9.61
C PRO A 80 3.50 10.76 10.72
N ASP A 81 2.94 10.64 11.92
CA ASP A 81 3.31 11.47 13.06
C ASP A 81 4.49 10.92 13.86
N PHE A 82 5.05 9.77 13.47
CA PHE A 82 6.29 9.30 14.08
C PHE A 82 7.42 10.30 13.80
N PRO A 83 8.39 10.42 14.72
CA PRO A 83 9.57 11.26 14.45
C PRO A 83 10.24 10.85 13.14
N THR A 84 10.77 11.82 12.42
CA THR A 84 11.42 11.60 11.13
C THR A 84 12.54 10.56 11.22
N GLY A 85 13.36 10.63 12.29
CA GLY A 85 14.44 9.67 12.49
C GLY A 85 13.96 8.25 12.68
N ARG A 86 12.82 8.07 13.36
CA ARG A 86 12.25 6.74 13.55
C ARG A 86 11.74 6.16 12.22
N ILE A 87 11.05 6.96 11.43
CA ILE A 87 10.60 6.51 10.11
C ILE A 87 11.80 6.13 9.25
N HIS A 88 12.83 6.98 9.25
CA HIS A 88 14.06 6.72 8.50
C HIS A 88 14.68 5.38 8.90
N ASP A 89 14.80 5.12 10.20
CA ASP A 89 15.42 3.89 10.70
C ASP A 89 14.60 2.66 10.32
N MET A 90 13.28 2.74 10.45
CA MET A 90 12.39 1.64 10.07
C MET A 90 12.52 1.28 8.59
N MET A 91 12.48 2.29 7.74
CA MET A 91 12.54 2.08 6.29
C MET A 91 13.93 1.60 5.84
N THR A 92 14.98 2.10 6.48
CA THR A 92 16.33 1.69 6.17
C THR A 92 16.57 0.23 6.59
N GLU A 93 16.15 -0.13 7.80
CA GLU A 93 16.31 -1.49 8.30
C GLU A 93 15.52 -2.49 7.46
N ALA A 94 14.31 -2.12 7.06
CA ALA A 94 13.47 -2.98 6.22
C ALA A 94 13.93 -3.02 4.75
N GLN A 95 14.88 -2.18 4.38
CA GLN A 95 15.44 -2.12 3.01
C GLN A 95 14.34 -1.90 1.97
N VAL A 96 13.51 -0.88 2.21
CA VAL A 96 12.41 -0.60 1.29
C VAL A 96 12.93 -0.15 -0.07
N ASP A 97 12.25 -0.60 -1.13
CA ASP A 97 12.57 -0.19 -2.49
C ASP A 97 12.16 1.25 -2.73
N PHE A 98 11.01 1.62 -2.18
CA PHE A 98 10.47 2.98 -2.23
C PHE A 98 9.37 3.09 -1.17
N VAL A 99 8.85 4.30 -1.00
CA VAL A 99 7.78 4.58 -0.03
C VAL A 99 6.56 5.14 -0.75
N LEU A 100 5.40 4.58 -0.47
CA LEU A 100 4.12 5.12 -0.88
C LEU A 100 3.66 6.11 0.19
N THR A 101 3.34 7.32 -0.22
CA THR A 101 2.98 8.38 0.72
C THR A 101 2.07 9.43 0.08
N GLU A 102 1.69 10.41 0.86
CA GLU A 102 1.00 11.61 0.41
C GLU A 102 1.98 12.78 0.41
N HIS A 103 1.70 13.79 -0.41
CA HIS A 103 2.59 14.94 -0.53
C HIS A 103 2.87 15.63 0.81
N ALA A 104 1.88 15.64 1.73
CA ALA A 104 2.04 16.26 3.03
C ALA A 104 3.18 15.66 3.86
N PHE A 105 3.52 14.40 3.63
CA PHE A 105 4.54 13.70 4.42
C PHE A 105 5.87 13.53 3.70
N ALA A 106 5.96 13.98 2.46
CA ALA A 106 7.17 13.86 1.67
C ALA A 106 8.44 14.42 2.34
N PRO A 107 8.37 15.56 3.05
CA PRO A 107 9.57 16.09 3.71
C PRO A 107 10.22 15.14 4.71
N LYS A 108 9.45 14.23 5.29
CA LYS A 108 9.97 13.23 6.24
C LYS A 108 10.68 12.07 5.56
N LEU A 109 10.60 11.99 4.24
CA LEU A 109 11.03 10.83 3.46
C LEU A 109 12.06 11.20 2.40
N SER A 110 12.77 12.30 2.57
CA SER A 110 13.67 12.85 1.54
C SER A 110 14.81 11.91 1.15
N SER A 111 15.12 10.91 1.99
CA SER A 111 16.20 9.95 1.73
C SER A 111 15.78 8.74 0.89
N PHE A 112 14.49 8.64 0.56
CA PHE A 112 13.94 7.45 -0.12
C PHE A 112 13.28 7.82 -1.43
N PRO A 113 13.29 6.90 -2.42
CA PRO A 113 12.41 7.06 -3.57
C PRO A 113 10.96 7.06 -3.11
N ILE A 114 10.14 7.93 -3.68
CA ILE A 114 8.76 8.14 -3.27
C ILE A 114 7.81 7.91 -4.43
N ARG A 115 6.64 7.34 -4.16
CA ARG A 115 5.50 7.31 -5.05
C ARG A 115 4.30 7.88 -4.30
N TYR A 116 3.56 8.76 -4.94
CA TYR A 116 2.43 9.45 -4.33
C TYR A 116 1.12 8.75 -4.64
N THR A 117 0.22 8.72 -3.65
CA THR A 117 -1.12 8.16 -3.83
C THR A 117 -2.20 9.24 -3.86
N ASP A 118 -1.85 10.48 -3.53
CA ASP A 118 -2.78 11.62 -3.50
C ASP A 118 -2.58 12.56 -4.68
N CYS A 119 -2.05 12.06 -5.77
CA CYS A 119 -1.86 12.84 -7.00
C CYS A 119 -2.85 12.43 -8.08
N GLU A 120 -2.90 13.19 -9.16
CA GLU A 120 -3.83 12.97 -10.27
C GLU A 120 -3.67 11.60 -10.94
N ILE A 121 -2.52 10.95 -10.77
CA ILE A 121 -2.30 9.63 -11.34
C ILE A 121 -3.36 8.65 -10.86
N CYS A 122 -3.80 8.78 -9.61
CA CYS A 122 -4.85 7.92 -9.07
C CYS A 122 -6.25 8.27 -9.59
N GLY A 123 -6.40 9.38 -10.28
CA GLY A 123 -7.66 9.80 -10.88
C GLY A 123 -7.73 9.61 -12.39
N VAL A 124 -6.66 9.13 -13.02
CA VAL A 124 -6.58 8.98 -14.46
C VAL A 124 -7.17 7.63 -14.88
N GLU A 125 -7.49 7.50 -16.16
CA GLU A 125 -8.09 6.30 -16.71
C GLU A 125 -7.35 5.02 -16.32
N THR A 126 -8.12 3.96 -16.14
CA THR A 126 -7.56 2.63 -15.88
C THR A 126 -6.56 2.29 -16.98
N PRO A 127 -5.34 1.90 -16.64
CA PRO A 127 -4.35 1.59 -17.67
C PRO A 127 -4.81 0.44 -18.56
N SER A 128 -4.37 0.47 -19.81
CA SER A 128 -4.71 -0.54 -20.81
C SER A 128 -4.13 -1.92 -20.47
N TRP A 129 -3.15 -1.98 -19.57
CA TRP A 129 -2.57 -3.23 -19.12
C TRP A 129 -2.68 -3.33 -17.60
N LYS A 130 -2.74 -4.55 -17.11
CA LYS A 130 -2.80 -4.83 -15.68
C LYS A 130 -1.63 -5.74 -15.31
N ARG A 131 -1.07 -5.48 -14.14
CA ARG A 131 -0.03 -6.34 -13.61
C ARG A 131 -0.66 -7.66 -13.13
N ASN A 132 -0.01 -8.77 -13.44
CA ASN A 132 -0.46 -10.06 -12.92
C ASN A 132 -0.15 -10.17 -11.44
N ALA A 133 -1.06 -10.77 -10.70
CA ALA A 133 -0.86 -11.01 -9.28
C ALA A 133 0.17 -12.13 -9.07
N ILE A 134 0.98 -11.98 -8.03
CA ILE A 134 1.89 -13.04 -7.59
C ILE A 134 1.20 -13.78 -6.46
N GLU A 135 0.86 -15.04 -6.70
CA GLU A 135 0.08 -15.84 -5.77
C GLU A 135 0.94 -16.85 -5.03
N ASP A 136 1.79 -16.35 -4.14
CA ASP A 136 2.66 -17.17 -3.32
C ASP A 136 2.29 -16.97 -1.84
N PRO A 137 1.53 -17.89 -1.23
CA PRO A 137 1.10 -17.72 0.16
C PRO A 137 2.24 -17.80 1.17
N GLU A 138 3.42 -18.25 0.75
CA GLU A 138 4.60 -18.30 1.63
C GLU A 138 5.34 -16.97 1.70
N ARG A 139 5.01 -16.00 0.84
CA ARG A 139 5.66 -14.69 0.89
C ARG A 139 5.18 -13.89 2.10
N PRO A 140 6.10 -13.20 2.79
CA PRO A 140 5.69 -12.32 3.88
C PRO A 140 4.83 -11.17 3.38
N ALA A 141 3.76 -10.84 4.12
CA ALA A 141 2.85 -9.76 3.75
C ALA A 141 3.33 -8.41 4.27
N TYR A 142 3.90 -8.37 5.47
CA TYR A 142 4.25 -7.10 6.11
C TYR A 142 5.37 -7.27 7.12
N VAL A 143 5.98 -6.13 7.48
CA VAL A 143 6.96 -6.02 8.55
C VAL A 143 6.47 -4.93 9.48
N LEU A 144 6.29 -5.27 10.76
CA LEU A 144 5.87 -4.31 11.77
C LEU A 144 7.00 -4.04 12.75
N TYR A 145 7.14 -2.78 13.13
CA TYR A 145 8.06 -2.35 14.17
C TYR A 145 7.26 -2.00 15.41
N LEU A 146 7.37 -2.85 16.42
CA LEU A 146 6.59 -2.70 17.64
C LEU A 146 7.25 -1.73 18.60
N SER A 147 6.43 -1.04 19.40
CA SER A 147 6.91 -0.07 20.38
C SER A 147 7.36 -0.73 21.68
N LEU A 148 7.93 -1.91 21.61
CA LEU A 148 8.33 -2.68 22.79
C LEU A 148 9.38 -1.98 23.63
N ILE A 149 10.18 -1.11 23.02
CA ILE A 149 11.17 -0.34 23.75
C ILE A 149 10.52 0.56 24.82
N HIS A 150 9.28 0.94 24.63
CA HIS A 150 8.56 1.75 25.59
C HIS A 150 8.09 0.92 26.78
N ILE A 151 8.03 -0.37 26.62
CA ILE A 151 7.61 -1.30 27.67
C ILE A 151 8.77 -1.69 28.55
N SER A 152 9.98 -1.68 27.99
CA SER A 152 11.18 -2.09 28.68
C SER A 152 11.71 -1.02 29.66
N GLU A 153 11.13 0.15 29.64
CA GLU A 153 11.51 1.22 30.55
C GLU A 153 10.75 1.11 31.90
#